data_ca0690ba46af9dec7d10d18ef9193fe5
#
_entry.id   ca0690ba46af9dec7d10d18ef9193fe5
#
_cell.length_a   1.000
_cell.length_b   1.000
_cell.length_c   1.000
_cell.angle_alpha   90.00
_cell.angle_beta   90.00
_cell.angle_gamma   90.00
#
_symmetry.space_group_name_H-M   'P 1'
#
loop_
_entity.id
_entity.type
_entity.pdbx_description
1 polymer ?
#
loop_
_entity_poly.entity_id
_entity_poly.type
_entity_poly.pdbx_seq_one_letter_code
_entity_poly.pdbx_strand_id
1 'polypeptide(L)'
;MMPSYVNIGAYVDAGTMVDTWATVGSCAQVGKNVHLSGGVGIGGVLEPVQAAPVIIEDNAFVGSRCILVEGVRIGAEAVLGANVTLTASTRIIDVTGSEPVTYTGYVPPRSVVIPGTLPKQFPAGTYQVPCALIIGQRKESTDKKTSLNAALREHNVSV
;
A
#
# COMPACT_ATOMS: atom_id res chain seq x y z
N MET A 1 4.91 16.75 11.26
CA MET A 1 3.72 16.49 10.44
C MET A 1 3.20 17.80 9.84
N MET A 2 3.89 18.36 8.89
CA MET A 2 3.51 19.64 8.26
C MET A 2 4.02 19.71 6.83
N PRO A 3 3.21 20.07 5.84
CA PRO A 3 1.76 20.03 5.83
C PRO A 3 1.23 18.62 5.53
N SER A 4 0.25 18.15 6.25
CA SER A 4 -0.47 16.90 6.04
C SER A 4 -1.93 17.07 6.51
N TYR A 5 -2.82 16.17 6.12
CA TYR A 5 -4.23 16.29 6.46
C TYR A 5 -4.82 14.96 6.94
N VAL A 6 -5.55 15.02 8.04
CA VAL A 6 -6.35 13.89 8.57
C VAL A 6 -7.79 14.33 8.60
N ASN A 7 -8.65 13.63 7.88
CA ASN A 7 -10.03 13.99 7.64
C ASN A 7 -10.96 13.52 8.77
N ILE A 8 -12.22 13.97 8.71
CA ILE A 8 -13.27 13.63 9.69
C ILE A 8 -13.46 12.12 9.84
N GLY A 9 -13.58 11.66 11.07
CA GLY A 9 -13.77 10.24 11.38
C GLY A 9 -12.56 9.35 11.15
N ALA A 10 -11.48 9.88 10.58
CA ALA A 10 -10.23 9.13 10.44
C ALA A 10 -9.56 8.90 11.80
N TYR A 11 -8.95 7.73 11.95
CA TYR A 11 -8.19 7.36 13.14
C TYR A 11 -6.74 7.08 12.76
N VAL A 12 -5.81 7.65 13.51
CA VAL A 12 -4.36 7.40 13.38
C VAL A 12 -3.82 7.08 14.76
N ASP A 13 -3.33 5.86 14.93
CA ASP A 13 -2.89 5.36 16.23
C ASP A 13 -1.46 5.80 16.59
N ALA A 14 -1.07 5.51 17.83
CA ALA A 14 0.16 5.94 18.45
C ALA A 14 1.41 5.50 17.68
N GLY A 15 2.42 6.36 17.65
CA GLY A 15 3.71 6.10 16.99
C GLY A 15 3.68 6.21 15.46
N THR A 16 2.51 6.43 14.86
CA THR A 16 2.39 6.54 13.41
C THR A 16 2.93 7.87 12.90
N MET A 17 3.76 7.81 11.86
CA MET A 17 4.25 8.97 11.13
C MET A 17 3.32 9.29 9.96
N VAL A 18 2.85 10.52 9.90
CA VAL A 18 2.14 11.09 8.74
C VAL A 18 3.05 12.16 8.15
N ASP A 19 3.73 11.83 7.06
CA ASP A 19 4.76 12.68 6.47
C ASP A 19 4.15 13.79 5.59
N THR A 20 5.01 14.63 5.03
CA THR A 20 4.67 15.80 4.23
C THR A 20 3.73 15.46 3.06
N TRP A 21 2.68 16.23 2.91
CA TRP A 21 1.64 16.04 1.89
C TRP A 21 0.85 14.73 1.96
N ALA A 22 1.04 13.91 3.00
CA ALA A 22 0.19 12.75 3.19
C ALA A 22 -1.22 13.18 3.61
N THR A 23 -2.22 12.46 3.10
CA THR A 23 -3.63 12.67 3.43
C THR A 23 -4.25 11.37 3.93
N VAL A 24 -4.96 11.44 5.06
CA VAL A 24 -5.75 10.34 5.60
C VAL A 24 -7.22 10.70 5.39
N GLY A 25 -7.86 10.02 4.47
CA GLY A 25 -9.24 10.28 4.06
C GLY A 25 -10.26 9.99 5.16
N SER A 26 -11.49 10.45 4.96
CA SER A 26 -12.57 10.31 5.94
C SER A 26 -12.78 8.87 6.38
N CYS A 27 -12.88 8.65 7.68
CA CYS A 27 -13.09 7.36 8.34
C CYS A 27 -11.99 6.31 8.14
N ALA A 28 -10.91 6.60 7.43
CA ALA A 28 -9.79 5.66 7.29
C ALA A 28 -9.19 5.30 8.65
N GLN A 29 -8.73 4.05 8.81
CA GLN A 29 -8.22 3.53 10.07
C GLN A 29 -6.75 3.14 9.89
N VAL A 30 -5.86 3.84 10.59
CA VAL A 30 -4.42 3.61 10.54
C VAL A 30 -3.94 3.14 11.91
N GLY A 31 -3.32 1.98 11.95
CA GLY A 31 -2.81 1.33 13.16
C GLY A 31 -1.59 2.00 13.75
N LYS A 32 -0.95 1.31 14.71
CA LYS A 32 0.23 1.78 15.46
C LYS A 32 1.49 1.69 14.63
N ASN A 33 2.41 2.63 14.87
CA ASN A 33 3.76 2.64 14.30
C ASN A 33 3.78 2.49 12.77
N VAL A 34 2.73 2.92 12.09
CA VAL A 34 2.66 2.95 10.63
C VAL A 34 3.50 4.11 10.11
N HIS A 35 4.15 3.91 8.97
CA HIS A 35 4.85 4.97 8.27
C HIS A 35 4.09 5.33 6.99
N LEU A 36 3.45 6.50 6.97
CA LEU A 36 2.87 7.08 5.76
C LEU A 36 3.87 8.08 5.20
N SER A 37 4.58 7.67 4.14
CA SER A 37 5.62 8.49 3.51
C SER A 37 5.04 9.71 2.77
N GLY A 38 5.91 10.60 2.32
CA GLY A 38 5.51 11.84 1.67
C GLY A 38 4.55 11.66 0.50
N GLY A 39 3.45 12.41 0.54
CA GLY A 39 2.44 12.40 -0.52
C GLY A 39 1.58 11.15 -0.62
N VAL A 40 1.56 10.28 0.38
CA VAL A 40 0.62 9.17 0.45
C VAL A 40 -0.81 9.69 0.46
N GLY A 41 -1.67 9.13 -0.40
CA GLY A 41 -3.08 9.44 -0.47
C GLY A 41 -3.93 8.25 0.00
N ILE A 42 -4.57 8.38 1.16
CA ILE A 42 -5.54 7.41 1.67
C ILE A 42 -6.94 7.94 1.41
N GLY A 43 -7.73 7.18 0.65
CA GLY A 43 -9.10 7.54 0.29
C GLY A 43 -10.05 7.50 1.49
N GLY A 44 -11.08 8.33 1.41
CA GLY A 44 -12.17 8.35 2.38
C GLY A 44 -13.38 7.56 1.92
N VAL A 45 -14.45 7.63 2.70
CA VAL A 45 -15.73 6.92 2.46
C VAL A 45 -16.86 7.84 1.99
N LEU A 46 -16.63 9.15 1.91
CA LEU A 46 -17.71 10.14 1.71
C LEU A 46 -17.96 10.47 0.24
N GLU A 47 -16.94 10.49 -0.60
CA GLU A 47 -17.07 10.95 -1.99
C GLU A 47 -16.17 10.13 -2.94
N PRO A 48 -16.71 9.18 -3.67
CA PRO A 48 -18.08 8.63 -3.57
C PRO A 48 -18.29 7.83 -2.28
N VAL A 49 -19.53 7.62 -1.88
CA VAL A 49 -19.85 6.84 -0.67
C VAL A 49 -19.32 5.40 -0.82
N GLN A 50 -18.49 4.99 0.12
CA GLN A 50 -17.90 3.65 0.18
C GLN A 50 -18.48 2.83 1.36
N ALA A 51 -18.64 1.52 1.15
CA ALA A 51 -19.17 0.62 2.17
C ALA A 51 -18.18 0.33 3.31
N ALA A 52 -16.87 0.45 3.05
CA ALA A 52 -15.81 0.16 4.01
C ALA A 52 -14.71 1.22 3.95
N PRO A 53 -14.12 1.61 5.09
CA PRO A 53 -12.96 2.48 5.12
C PRO A 53 -11.71 1.73 4.69
N VAL A 54 -10.70 2.48 4.24
CA VAL A 54 -9.34 1.95 4.11
C VAL A 54 -8.80 1.62 5.50
N ILE A 55 -8.19 0.45 5.64
CA ILE A 55 -7.57 -0.01 6.88
C ILE A 55 -6.10 -0.29 6.63
N ILE A 56 -5.23 0.30 7.45
CA ILE A 56 -3.80 0.02 7.45
C ILE A 56 -3.45 -0.51 8.84
N GLU A 57 -3.02 -1.77 8.90
CA GLU A 57 -2.70 -2.42 10.16
C GLU A 57 -1.33 -1.99 10.71
N ASP A 58 -1.06 -2.42 11.95
CA ASP A 58 0.12 -1.99 12.72
C ASP A 58 1.45 -2.26 11.99
N ASN A 59 2.42 -1.37 12.21
CA ASN A 59 3.80 -1.47 11.72
C ASN A 59 3.95 -1.53 10.19
N ALA A 60 2.91 -1.23 9.43
CA ALA A 60 2.99 -1.17 7.97
C ALA A 60 3.84 0.03 7.51
N PHE A 61 4.52 -0.13 6.38
CA PHE A 61 5.26 0.93 5.71
C PHE A 61 4.61 1.23 4.36
N VAL A 62 4.15 2.45 4.17
CA VAL A 62 3.53 2.92 2.93
C VAL A 62 4.46 3.92 2.25
N GLY A 63 5.05 3.50 1.14
CA GLY A 63 6.02 4.28 0.37
C GLY A 63 5.43 5.55 -0.23
N SER A 64 6.29 6.49 -0.60
CA SER A 64 5.91 7.80 -1.12
C SER A 64 4.96 7.69 -2.32
N ARG A 65 3.96 8.57 -2.35
CA ARG A 65 2.98 8.66 -3.44
C ARG A 65 2.13 7.41 -3.65
N CYS A 66 2.06 6.47 -2.70
CA CYS A 66 1.07 5.41 -2.74
C CYS A 66 -0.34 5.98 -2.64
N ILE A 67 -1.28 5.37 -3.37
CA ILE A 67 -2.71 5.71 -3.34
C ILE A 67 -3.48 4.46 -2.92
N LEU A 68 -4.18 4.54 -1.79
CA LEU A 68 -4.94 3.43 -1.21
C LEU A 68 -6.39 3.87 -1.05
N VAL A 69 -7.30 3.30 -1.83
CA VAL A 69 -8.70 3.76 -1.91
C VAL A 69 -9.67 2.58 -1.92
N GLU A 70 -10.97 2.90 -1.87
CA GLU A 70 -12.07 1.93 -2.01
C GLU A 70 -12.04 0.81 -0.96
N GLY A 71 -11.70 1.15 0.29
CA GLY A 71 -11.76 0.20 1.40
C GLY A 71 -10.69 -0.89 1.38
N VAL A 72 -9.59 -0.69 0.63
CA VAL A 72 -8.49 -1.66 0.63
C VAL A 72 -7.89 -1.81 2.03
N ARG A 73 -7.51 -3.05 2.37
CA ARG A 73 -6.87 -3.37 3.65
C ARG A 73 -5.41 -3.75 3.46
N ILE A 74 -4.54 -3.12 4.21
CA ILE A 74 -3.10 -3.41 4.25
C ILE A 74 -2.79 -4.16 5.54
N GLY A 75 -2.33 -5.40 5.41
CA GLY A 75 -2.01 -6.26 6.55
C GLY A 75 -0.81 -5.76 7.36
N ALA A 76 -0.75 -6.19 8.61
CA ALA A 76 0.28 -5.78 9.55
C ALA A 76 1.69 -6.00 8.99
N GLU A 77 2.59 -5.05 9.25
CA GLU A 77 4.00 -5.10 8.84
C GLU A 77 4.23 -5.17 7.32
N ALA A 78 3.20 -5.03 6.49
CA ALA A 78 3.38 -4.98 5.05
C ALA A 78 4.18 -3.73 4.62
N VAL A 79 4.94 -3.88 3.55
CA VAL A 79 5.78 -2.82 2.97
C VAL A 79 5.33 -2.55 1.56
N LEU A 80 4.84 -1.36 1.29
CA LEU A 80 4.49 -0.90 -0.05
C LEU A 80 5.58 0.01 -0.60
N GLY A 81 6.15 -0.34 -1.74
CA GLY A 81 7.07 0.51 -2.48
C GLY A 81 6.40 1.79 -2.96
N ALA A 82 7.20 2.78 -3.35
CA ALA A 82 6.66 4.04 -3.86
C ALA A 82 5.75 3.83 -5.08
N ASN A 83 4.75 4.70 -5.23
CA ASN A 83 3.80 4.71 -6.35
C ASN A 83 2.90 3.46 -6.47
N VAL A 84 2.77 2.63 -5.44
CA VAL A 84 1.77 1.55 -5.42
C VAL A 84 0.37 2.17 -5.34
N THR A 85 -0.49 1.82 -6.30
CA THR A 85 -1.89 2.25 -6.33
C THR A 85 -2.80 1.04 -6.16
N LEU A 86 -3.63 1.04 -5.12
CA LEU A 86 -4.55 -0.04 -4.80
C LEU A 86 -5.98 0.49 -4.68
N THR A 87 -6.87 -0.15 -5.42
CA THR A 87 -8.33 -0.02 -5.33
C THR A 87 -8.93 -1.35 -4.92
N ALA A 88 -10.22 -1.43 -4.67
CA ALA A 88 -10.91 -2.69 -4.39
C ALA A 88 -10.70 -3.75 -5.49
N SER A 89 -10.48 -3.34 -6.73
CA SER A 89 -10.34 -4.22 -7.90
C SER A 89 -8.92 -4.38 -8.42
N THR A 90 -7.96 -3.63 -7.92
CA THR A 90 -6.55 -3.75 -8.32
C THR A 90 -6.06 -5.17 -8.02
N ARG A 91 -5.52 -5.85 -9.03
CA ARG A 91 -4.90 -7.17 -8.84
C ARG A 91 -3.60 -7.02 -8.08
N ILE A 92 -3.46 -7.78 -7.01
CA ILE A 92 -2.25 -7.89 -6.19
C ILE A 92 -1.76 -9.32 -6.38
N ILE A 93 -0.66 -9.49 -7.12
CA ILE A 93 -0.20 -10.80 -7.57
C ILE A 93 1.03 -11.20 -6.77
N ASP A 94 0.93 -12.26 -6.01
CA ASP A 94 2.08 -12.88 -5.35
C ASP A 94 2.85 -13.73 -6.36
N VAL A 95 4.08 -13.31 -6.64
CA VAL A 95 4.98 -13.96 -7.60
C VAL A 95 6.14 -14.68 -6.90
N THR A 96 6.05 -14.93 -5.60
CA THR A 96 7.11 -15.56 -4.82
C THR A 96 7.14 -17.08 -4.95
N GLY A 97 6.01 -17.70 -5.32
CA GLY A 97 5.87 -19.14 -5.49
C GLY A 97 6.09 -19.59 -6.94
N SER A 98 5.93 -20.88 -7.19
CA SER A 98 5.97 -21.48 -8.54
C SER A 98 4.77 -21.10 -9.39
N GLU A 99 3.66 -20.80 -8.76
CA GLU A 99 2.41 -20.36 -9.39
C GLU A 99 1.94 -19.04 -8.78
N PRO A 100 1.41 -18.11 -9.58
CA PRO A 100 0.97 -16.82 -9.07
C PRO A 100 -0.32 -16.95 -8.24
N VAL A 101 -0.37 -16.27 -7.10
CA VAL A 101 -1.58 -16.14 -6.30
C VAL A 101 -2.09 -14.71 -6.41
N THR A 102 -3.37 -14.54 -6.72
CA THR A 102 -3.96 -13.20 -6.90
C THR A 102 -4.89 -12.84 -5.75
N TYR A 103 -4.66 -11.66 -5.17
CA TYR A 103 -5.53 -11.02 -4.19
C TYR A 103 -6.20 -9.78 -4.82
N THR A 104 -7.32 -9.35 -4.24
CA THR A 104 -7.97 -8.06 -4.51
C THR A 104 -8.46 -7.45 -3.20
N GLY A 105 -8.35 -6.13 -3.06
CA GLY A 105 -8.80 -5.41 -1.87
C GLY A 105 -8.02 -5.68 -0.58
N TYR A 106 -7.04 -6.57 -0.60
CA TYR A 106 -6.27 -6.95 0.59
C TYR A 106 -4.82 -7.28 0.27
N VAL A 107 -3.89 -6.68 1.02
CA VAL A 107 -2.47 -7.04 1.04
C VAL A 107 -2.21 -7.91 2.26
N PRO A 108 -1.71 -9.14 2.12
CA PRO A 108 -1.37 -10.01 3.26
C PRO A 108 -0.30 -9.38 4.17
N PRO A 109 -0.30 -9.75 5.47
CA PRO A 109 0.73 -9.26 6.40
C PRO A 109 2.14 -9.56 5.91
N ARG A 110 3.08 -8.69 6.29
CA ARG A 110 4.53 -8.78 6.00
C ARG A 110 4.90 -8.81 4.52
N SER A 111 3.95 -8.68 3.59
CA SER A 111 4.22 -8.67 2.16
C SER A 111 5.03 -7.46 1.74
N VAL A 112 6.02 -7.66 0.86
CA VAL A 112 6.75 -6.58 0.17
C VAL A 112 6.13 -6.40 -1.21
N VAL A 113 5.55 -5.23 -1.45
CA VAL A 113 4.72 -4.93 -2.63
C VAL A 113 5.35 -3.83 -3.47
N ILE A 114 5.39 -4.02 -4.77
CA ILE A 114 5.85 -3.02 -5.74
C ILE A 114 4.79 -2.76 -6.82
N PRO A 115 4.87 -1.62 -7.53
CA PRO A 115 4.07 -1.42 -8.74
C PRO A 115 4.42 -2.46 -9.81
N GLY A 116 3.43 -2.92 -10.55
CA GLY A 116 3.61 -3.83 -11.66
C GLY A 116 2.62 -3.55 -12.78
N THR A 117 2.74 -4.30 -13.86
CA THR A 117 1.78 -4.30 -14.97
C THR A 117 1.48 -5.71 -15.40
N LEU A 118 0.31 -5.90 -15.99
CA LEU A 118 -0.08 -7.16 -16.62
C LEU A 118 -0.75 -6.88 -17.97
N PRO A 119 -0.59 -7.77 -18.96
CA PRO A 119 -1.21 -7.60 -20.26
C PRO A 119 -2.73 -7.78 -20.16
N LYS A 120 -3.48 -6.94 -20.85
CA LYS A 120 -4.94 -7.04 -21.00
C LYS A 120 -5.32 -6.83 -22.46
N GLN A 121 -6.16 -7.72 -22.99
CA GLN A 121 -6.71 -7.62 -24.32
C GLN A 121 -7.87 -6.62 -24.35
N PHE A 122 -7.81 -5.69 -25.31
CA PHE A 122 -8.86 -4.75 -25.65
C PHE A 122 -9.20 -4.87 -27.14
N PRO A 123 -10.31 -4.30 -27.63
CA PRO A 123 -10.64 -4.32 -29.07
C PRO A 123 -9.52 -3.74 -29.97
N ALA A 124 -8.78 -2.72 -29.46
CA ALA A 124 -7.70 -2.06 -30.18
C ALA A 124 -6.33 -2.76 -30.05
N GLY A 125 -6.24 -3.89 -29.34
CA GLY A 125 -5.00 -4.65 -29.13
C GLY A 125 -4.71 -4.97 -27.66
N THR A 126 -3.51 -5.50 -27.41
CA THR A 126 -3.06 -5.84 -26.04
C THR A 126 -2.27 -4.68 -25.45
N TYR A 127 -2.67 -4.24 -24.28
CA TYR A 127 -2.01 -3.15 -23.55
C TYR A 127 -1.68 -3.59 -22.13
N GLN A 128 -0.64 -2.95 -21.54
CA GLN A 128 -0.27 -3.18 -20.14
C GLN A 128 -1.18 -2.35 -19.23
N VAL A 129 -1.81 -3.01 -18.26
CA VAL A 129 -2.61 -2.33 -17.24
C VAL A 129 -1.95 -2.43 -15.86
N PRO A 130 -2.14 -1.46 -14.98
CA PRO A 130 -1.53 -1.47 -13.65
C PRO A 130 -1.96 -2.68 -12.82
N CYS A 131 -1.03 -3.21 -12.05
CA CYS A 131 -1.24 -4.15 -10.97
C CYS A 131 -0.22 -3.88 -9.85
N ALA A 132 -0.31 -4.64 -8.77
CA ALA A 132 0.75 -4.68 -7.75
C ALA A 132 1.34 -6.10 -7.69
N LEU A 133 2.63 -6.19 -7.38
CA LEU A 133 3.33 -7.47 -7.26
C LEU A 133 3.84 -7.64 -5.83
N ILE A 134 3.51 -8.77 -5.20
CA ILE A 134 4.17 -9.22 -3.98
C ILE A 134 5.41 -9.98 -4.40
N ILE A 135 6.58 -9.45 -4.01
CA ILE A 135 7.89 -9.96 -4.43
C ILE A 135 8.64 -10.69 -3.30
N GLY A 136 8.08 -10.71 -2.12
CA GLY A 136 8.67 -11.35 -0.95
C GLY A 136 7.97 -10.99 0.34
N GLN A 137 8.59 -11.42 1.44
CA GLN A 137 8.13 -11.15 2.80
C GLN A 137 9.15 -10.27 3.53
N ARG A 138 8.65 -9.35 4.36
CA ARG A 138 9.47 -8.54 5.26
C ARG A 138 10.22 -9.48 6.22
N LYS A 139 11.55 -9.36 6.27
CA LYS A 139 12.40 -10.17 7.14
C LYS A 139 12.62 -9.46 8.48
N GLU A 140 12.88 -10.21 9.55
CA GLU A 140 13.21 -9.66 10.88
C GLU A 140 14.45 -8.74 10.84
N SER A 141 15.39 -9.01 9.94
CA SER A 141 16.55 -8.13 9.72
C SER A 141 16.15 -6.77 9.20
N THR A 142 15.03 -6.67 8.50
CA THR A 142 14.46 -5.42 7.96
C THR A 142 13.76 -4.62 9.06
N ASP A 143 13.25 -5.28 10.11
CA ASP A 143 12.57 -4.64 11.25
C ASP A 143 13.49 -3.71 12.03
N LYS A 144 14.81 -4.01 12.04
CA LYS A 144 15.84 -3.18 12.69
C LYS A 144 16.41 -2.07 11.81
N LYS A 145 16.14 -2.13 10.50
CA LYS A 145 16.64 -1.19 9.50
C LYS A 145 15.46 -0.61 8.73
N THR A 146 14.74 0.30 9.26
CA THR A 146 13.60 1.01 8.66
C THR A 146 13.83 1.58 7.24
N SER A 147 14.58 0.91 6.40
CA SER A 147 14.89 1.33 5.04
C SER A 147 14.20 0.42 4.02
N LEU A 148 13.14 0.94 3.41
CA LEU A 148 12.52 0.37 2.20
C LEU A 148 13.59 -0.03 1.17
N ASN A 149 14.61 0.81 0.99
CA ASN A 149 15.71 0.57 0.06
C ASN A 149 16.48 -0.72 0.37
N ALA A 150 16.65 -1.08 1.64
CA ALA A 150 17.31 -2.33 2.01
C ALA A 150 16.45 -3.55 1.64
N ALA A 151 15.14 -3.47 1.88
CA ALA A 151 14.21 -4.54 1.52
C ALA A 151 14.11 -4.73 0.00
N LEU A 152 14.04 -3.65 -0.78
CA LEU A 152 13.97 -3.70 -2.24
C LEU A 152 15.28 -4.23 -2.85
N ARG A 153 16.43 -3.80 -2.35
CA ARG A 153 17.75 -4.30 -2.81
C ARG A 153 17.94 -5.79 -2.54
N GLU A 154 17.43 -6.30 -1.44
CA GLU A 154 17.49 -7.71 -1.09
C GLU A 154 16.71 -8.59 -2.08
N HIS A 155 15.71 -8.01 -2.75
CA HIS A 155 14.93 -8.67 -3.80
C HIS A 155 15.39 -8.30 -5.23
N ASN A 156 16.58 -7.67 -5.39
CA ASN A 156 17.14 -7.23 -6.68
C ASN A 156 16.22 -6.29 -7.46
N VAL A 157 15.39 -5.53 -6.77
CA VAL A 157 14.56 -4.49 -7.39
C VAL A 157 15.32 -3.17 -7.34
N SER A 158 15.48 -2.53 -8.51
CA SER A 158 16.06 -1.17 -8.56
C SER A 158 15.13 -0.16 -7.90
N VAL A 159 15.73 0.71 -7.11
CA VAL A 159 15.07 1.78 -6.35
C VAL A 159 15.25 3.10 -7.09
#